data_195a2bb3805947ae50511df97fb0eb86
#
_entry.id   195a2bb3805947ae50511df97fb0eb86
#
_cell.length_a   1.000
_cell.length_b   1.000
_cell.length_c   1.000
_cell.angle_alpha   90.00
_cell.angle_beta   90.00
_cell.angle_gamma   90.00
#
_symmetry.space_group_name_H-M   'P 1'
#
loop_
_entity.id
_entity.type
_entity.pdbx_description
1 polymer ?
#
loop_
_entity_poly.entity_id
_entity_poly.type
_entity_poly.pdbx_seq_one_letter_code
_entity_poly.pdbx_strand_id
1 'polypeptide(L)'
;MTVEQVQALELSAVEHRDNGAIGELRFTEDQILRQSATDYFLQNCWVGASQPGPADAAVRTMMGDDRFMWGSDYPHDEGTYPFTREHLRQLFHDTPADELQRLLGGNAAKLYDFDLNALRPLAQQYGPTVGELQQPLVELPENPNEALLRSGPALRSID
;
A
#
# COMPACT_ATOMS: atom_id res chain seq x y z
N MET A 1 -8.43 4.65 3.87
CA MET A 1 -8.65 5.67 4.92
C MET A 1 -8.13 6.99 4.36
N THR A 2 -8.92 8.07 4.37
CA THR A 2 -8.50 9.37 3.83
C THR A 2 -7.68 10.16 4.86
N VAL A 3 -6.90 11.18 4.39
CA VAL A 3 -6.19 12.13 5.28
C VAL A 3 -7.13 12.73 6.30
N GLU A 4 -8.34 13.11 5.87
CA GLU A 4 -9.38 13.67 6.75
C GLU A 4 -9.83 12.66 7.81
N GLN A 5 -9.93 11.38 7.47
CA GLN A 5 -10.27 10.33 8.43
C GLN A 5 -9.16 10.11 9.47
N VAL A 6 -7.88 10.20 9.06
CA VAL A 6 -6.75 10.13 9.99
C VAL A 6 -6.73 11.34 10.90
N GLN A 7 -6.89 12.55 10.34
CA GLN A 7 -6.98 13.80 11.13
C GLN A 7 -8.18 13.82 12.06
N ALA A 8 -9.32 13.28 11.64
CA ALA A 8 -10.50 13.15 12.50
C ALA A 8 -10.26 12.19 13.66
N LEU A 9 -9.52 11.08 13.44
CA LEU A 9 -9.10 10.17 14.50
C LEU A 9 -8.11 10.82 15.47
N GLU A 10 -7.18 11.64 14.99
CA GLU A 10 -6.25 12.39 15.82
C GLU A 10 -6.96 13.45 16.68
N LEU A 11 -7.87 14.23 16.07
CA LEU A 11 -8.69 15.21 16.79
C LEU A 11 -9.54 14.54 17.86
N SER A 12 -10.19 13.42 17.53
CA SER A 12 -10.98 12.63 18.48
C SER A 12 -10.10 12.12 19.63
N ALA A 13 -8.88 11.64 19.34
CA ALA A 13 -7.94 11.18 20.37
C ALA A 13 -7.45 12.32 21.29
N VAL A 14 -7.26 13.53 20.74
CA VAL A 14 -6.88 14.72 21.53
C VAL A 14 -8.05 15.18 22.42
N GLU A 15 -9.27 15.30 21.88
CA GLU A 15 -10.45 15.67 22.65
C GLU A 15 -10.74 14.68 23.79
N HIS A 16 -10.56 13.38 23.55
CA HIS A 16 -10.71 12.36 24.57
C HIS A 16 -9.60 12.37 25.62
N ARG A 17 -8.39 12.81 25.27
CA ARG A 17 -7.30 13.00 26.21
C ARG A 17 -7.63 14.11 27.22
N ASP A 18 -8.19 15.22 26.74
CA ASP A 18 -8.54 16.36 27.58
C ASP A 18 -9.76 16.07 28.49
N ASN A 19 -10.68 15.21 28.05
CA ASN A 19 -11.90 14.86 28.80
C ASN A 19 -11.76 13.60 29.68
N GLY A 20 -10.65 12.88 29.62
CA GLY A 20 -10.34 11.71 30.47
C GLY A 20 -11.28 10.52 30.32
N ALA A 21 -12.10 10.46 29.22
CA ALA A 21 -13.02 9.37 29.00
C ALA A 21 -13.26 9.11 27.50
N ILE A 22 -13.27 7.83 27.11
CA ILE A 22 -13.83 7.36 25.84
C ILE A 22 -15.06 6.56 26.20
N GLY A 23 -16.25 7.13 25.94
CA GLY A 23 -17.52 6.51 26.35
C GLY A 23 -17.58 6.27 27.87
N GLU A 24 -17.85 5.04 28.28
CA GLU A 24 -17.87 4.63 29.69
C GLU A 24 -16.48 4.25 30.25
N LEU A 25 -15.45 4.21 29.39
CA LEU A 25 -14.09 3.81 29.78
C LEU A 25 -13.32 5.04 30.28
N ARG A 26 -12.82 4.95 31.51
CA ARG A 26 -11.92 5.92 32.11
C ARG A 26 -10.49 5.35 32.08
N PHE A 27 -9.57 6.12 31.54
CA PHE A 27 -8.15 5.75 31.54
C PHE A 27 -7.43 6.50 32.67
N THR A 28 -6.54 5.80 33.34
CA THR A 28 -5.57 6.38 34.27
C THR A 28 -4.42 7.02 33.51
N GLU A 29 -3.66 7.92 34.12
CA GLU A 29 -2.53 8.60 33.46
C GLU A 29 -1.51 7.65 32.84
N ASP A 30 -1.29 6.47 33.45
CA ASP A 30 -0.41 5.42 32.96
C ASP A 30 -0.97 4.65 31.76
N GLN A 31 -2.28 4.76 31.50
CA GLN A 31 -2.98 4.15 30.36
C GLN A 31 -3.12 5.11 29.18
N ILE A 32 -2.76 6.39 29.34
CA ILE A 32 -2.82 7.38 28.27
C ILE A 32 -1.62 7.19 27.35
N LEU A 33 -1.88 7.16 26.03
CA LEU A 33 -0.82 7.11 25.03
C LEU A 33 0.08 8.35 25.16
N ARG A 34 1.40 8.14 25.20
CA ARG A 34 2.40 9.22 25.30
C ARG A 34 2.64 9.95 23.99
N GLN A 35 2.28 9.34 22.88
CA GLN A 35 2.43 9.85 21.52
C GLN A 35 1.07 9.82 20.83
N SER A 36 0.93 10.49 19.68
CA SER A 36 -0.28 10.39 18.87
C SER A 36 -0.51 8.97 18.36
N ALA A 37 -1.76 8.63 18.03
CA ALA A 37 -2.09 7.34 17.41
C ALA A 37 -1.33 7.16 16.09
N THR A 38 -1.13 8.23 15.33
CA THR A 38 -0.34 8.25 14.09
C THR A 38 1.12 7.90 14.35
N ASP A 39 1.75 8.46 15.39
CA ASP A 39 3.14 8.14 15.73
C ASP A 39 3.30 6.66 16.08
N TYR A 40 2.38 6.10 16.87
CA TYR A 40 2.40 4.68 17.21
C TYR A 40 2.21 3.81 15.97
N PHE A 41 1.28 4.19 15.07
CA PHE A 41 1.05 3.49 13.83
C PHE A 41 2.31 3.51 12.93
N LEU A 42 2.88 4.69 12.70
CA LEU A 42 4.07 4.85 11.87
C LEU A 42 5.32 4.17 12.44
N GLN A 43 5.39 3.97 13.76
CA GLN A 43 6.51 3.28 14.40
C GLN A 43 6.38 1.75 14.33
N ASN A 44 5.14 1.23 14.38
CA ASN A 44 4.92 -0.19 14.66
C ASN A 44 4.17 -0.94 13.56
N CYS A 45 3.60 -0.24 12.56
CA CYS A 45 2.76 -0.86 11.56
C CYS A 45 3.37 -0.78 10.17
N TRP A 46 3.13 -1.83 9.39
CA TRP A 46 3.35 -1.88 7.94
C TRP A 46 2.03 -2.21 7.27
N VAL A 47 1.83 -1.70 6.07
CA VAL A 47 0.63 -2.00 5.28
C VAL A 47 0.98 -2.95 4.16
N GLY A 48 0.39 -4.14 4.19
CA GLY A 48 0.33 -5.05 3.05
C GLY A 48 -0.92 -4.74 2.22
N ALA A 49 -0.73 -4.11 1.09
CA ALA A 49 -1.83 -3.75 0.19
C ALA A 49 -2.01 -4.81 -0.89
N SER A 50 -3.00 -5.67 -0.74
CA SER A 50 -3.39 -6.63 -1.75
C SER A 50 -4.12 -5.92 -2.88
N GLN A 51 -3.66 -6.10 -4.12
CA GLN A 51 -4.28 -5.52 -5.31
C GLN A 51 -4.73 -4.04 -5.14
N PRO A 52 -3.86 -3.13 -4.70
CA PRO A 52 -4.27 -1.77 -4.38
C PRO A 52 -4.81 -1.03 -5.60
N GLY A 53 -5.80 -0.16 -5.37
CA GLY A 53 -6.23 0.83 -6.34
C GLY A 53 -5.40 2.13 -6.25
N PRO A 54 -5.68 3.14 -7.11
CA PRO A 54 -4.94 4.41 -7.11
C PRO A 54 -4.98 5.15 -5.77
N ALA A 55 -6.11 5.12 -5.07
CA ALA A 55 -6.25 5.75 -3.76
C ALA A 55 -5.40 5.06 -2.70
N ASP A 56 -5.35 3.72 -2.72
CA ASP A 56 -4.54 2.93 -1.79
C ASP A 56 -3.06 3.14 -2.06
N ALA A 57 -2.67 3.16 -3.35
CA ALA A 57 -1.31 3.45 -3.75
C ALA A 57 -0.84 4.86 -3.32
N ALA A 58 -1.75 5.85 -3.30
CA ALA A 58 -1.44 7.20 -2.85
C ALA A 58 -1.17 7.28 -1.32
N VAL A 59 -1.73 6.37 -0.52
CA VAL A 59 -1.51 6.33 0.95
C VAL A 59 -0.03 6.12 1.29
N ARG A 60 0.74 5.48 0.41
CA ARG A 60 2.19 5.26 0.62
C ARG A 60 2.95 6.57 0.88
N THR A 61 2.55 7.67 0.26
CA THR A 61 3.20 8.98 0.45
C THR A 61 2.99 9.57 1.83
N MET A 62 1.91 9.17 2.51
CA MET A 62 1.59 9.61 3.87
C MET A 62 2.28 8.77 4.93
N MET A 63 2.43 7.48 4.65
CA MET A 63 3.02 6.51 5.58
C MET A 63 4.54 6.42 5.49
N GLY A 64 5.12 6.93 4.42
CA GLY A 64 6.48 6.60 4.01
C GLY A 64 6.49 5.32 3.16
N ASP A 65 7.26 5.37 2.10
CA ASP A 65 7.42 4.27 1.13
C ASP A 65 8.13 3.04 1.73
N ASP A 66 8.75 3.17 2.90
CA ASP A 66 9.37 2.08 3.66
C ASP A 66 8.38 1.25 4.51
N ARG A 67 7.12 1.63 4.56
CA ARG A 67 6.05 0.99 5.35
C ARG A 67 4.96 0.35 4.50
N PHE A 68 5.01 0.54 3.20
CA PHE A 68 4.03 0.00 2.27
C PHE A 68 4.61 -1.20 1.52
N MET A 69 3.84 -2.28 1.41
CA MET A 69 4.18 -3.50 0.69
C MET A 69 3.05 -3.84 -0.27
N TRP A 70 3.37 -3.96 -1.54
CA TRP A 70 2.41 -4.41 -2.54
C TRP A 70 2.25 -5.93 -2.51
N GLY A 71 1.02 -6.41 -2.71
CA GLY A 71 0.70 -7.82 -2.83
C GLY A 71 -0.20 -8.11 -4.04
N SER A 72 0.01 -9.25 -4.69
CA SER A 72 -0.79 -9.69 -5.85
C SER A 72 -2.15 -10.29 -5.48
N ASP A 73 -2.30 -10.68 -4.23
CA ASP A 73 -3.43 -11.47 -3.71
C ASP A 73 -3.60 -12.85 -4.37
N TYR A 74 -2.53 -13.36 -4.96
CA TYR A 74 -2.54 -14.71 -5.55
C TYR A 74 -2.66 -15.78 -4.44
N PRO A 75 -3.49 -16.84 -4.60
CA PRO A 75 -4.22 -17.24 -5.80
C PRO A 75 -5.73 -16.88 -5.79
N HIS A 76 -6.14 -15.82 -5.11
CA HIS A 76 -7.53 -15.40 -5.05
C HIS A 76 -8.03 -14.91 -6.42
N ASP A 77 -9.31 -15.15 -6.71
CA ASP A 77 -9.94 -14.78 -7.99
C ASP A 77 -9.95 -13.26 -8.21
N GLU A 78 -10.06 -12.47 -7.13
CA GLU A 78 -9.97 -11.02 -7.14
C GLU A 78 -8.55 -10.48 -7.28
N GLY A 79 -7.53 -11.35 -7.21
CA GLY A 79 -6.13 -10.99 -7.30
C GLY A 79 -5.72 -10.43 -8.67
N THR A 80 -4.46 -9.97 -8.76
CA THR A 80 -3.96 -9.33 -10.00
C THR A 80 -3.61 -10.33 -11.11
N TYR A 81 -3.49 -11.62 -10.82
CA TYR A 81 -3.19 -12.63 -11.83
C TYR A 81 -4.37 -12.80 -12.82
N PRO A 82 -4.12 -12.94 -14.15
CA PRO A 82 -2.81 -13.03 -14.80
C PRO A 82 -2.19 -11.68 -15.21
N PHE A 83 -2.82 -10.55 -14.90
CA PHE A 83 -2.45 -9.21 -15.36
C PHE A 83 -1.61 -8.41 -14.34
N THR A 84 -0.80 -9.11 -13.55
CA THR A 84 0.02 -8.48 -12.49
C THR A 84 0.96 -7.40 -13.02
N ARG A 85 1.59 -7.60 -14.18
CA ARG A 85 2.52 -6.63 -14.78
C ARG A 85 1.79 -5.37 -15.25
N GLU A 86 0.64 -5.56 -15.88
CA GLU A 86 -0.24 -4.49 -16.35
C GLU A 86 -0.78 -3.67 -15.17
N HIS A 87 -1.19 -4.33 -14.09
CA HIS A 87 -1.63 -3.70 -12.86
C HIS A 87 -0.52 -2.84 -12.24
N LEU A 88 0.71 -3.35 -12.13
CA LEU A 88 1.86 -2.61 -11.62
C LEU A 88 2.22 -1.41 -12.50
N ARG A 89 2.22 -1.57 -13.82
CA ARG A 89 2.46 -0.47 -14.77
C ARG A 89 1.41 0.62 -14.65
N GLN A 90 0.15 0.25 -14.46
CA GLN A 90 -0.95 1.20 -14.34
C GLN A 90 -0.83 2.05 -13.07
N LEU A 91 -0.38 1.45 -11.95
CA LEU A 91 -0.28 2.13 -10.66
C LEU A 91 1.03 2.87 -10.43
N PHE A 92 2.14 2.35 -10.98
CA PHE A 92 3.47 2.73 -10.52
C PHE A 92 4.44 3.14 -11.64
N HIS A 93 3.97 3.35 -12.87
CA HIS A 93 4.86 3.67 -14.00
C HIS A 93 5.66 4.96 -13.81
N ASP A 94 5.17 5.91 -13.03
CA ASP A 94 5.81 7.18 -12.69
C ASP A 94 6.58 7.15 -11.36
N THR A 95 6.62 5.98 -10.70
CA THR A 95 7.30 5.82 -9.42
C THR A 95 8.82 5.67 -9.60
N PRO A 96 9.64 6.36 -8.79
CA PRO A 96 11.10 6.22 -8.84
C PRO A 96 11.56 4.76 -8.64
N ALA A 97 12.66 4.39 -9.31
CA ALA A 97 13.15 3.01 -9.33
C ALA A 97 13.47 2.43 -7.94
N ASP A 98 14.04 3.23 -7.08
CA ASP A 98 14.39 2.85 -5.71
C ASP A 98 13.15 2.67 -4.82
N GLU A 99 12.13 3.50 -5.02
CA GLU A 99 10.82 3.36 -4.37
C GLU A 99 10.12 2.07 -4.85
N LEU A 100 10.09 1.81 -6.17
CA LEU A 100 9.55 0.56 -6.73
C LEU A 100 10.20 -0.68 -6.11
N GLN A 101 11.53 -0.68 -5.98
CA GLN A 101 12.24 -1.81 -5.37
C GLN A 101 11.83 -2.03 -3.90
N ARG A 102 11.60 -0.95 -3.14
CA ARG A 102 11.11 -1.05 -1.78
C ARG A 102 9.69 -1.60 -1.72
N LEU A 103 8.77 -1.03 -2.49
CA LEU A 103 7.34 -1.39 -2.51
C LEU A 103 7.10 -2.84 -2.93
N LEU A 104 7.82 -3.32 -3.96
CA LEU A 104 7.55 -4.61 -4.59
C LEU A 104 8.31 -5.79 -3.98
N GLY A 105 9.13 -5.56 -2.96
CA GLY A 105 9.82 -6.66 -2.30
C GLY A 105 10.79 -6.26 -1.22
N GLY A 106 11.46 -5.10 -1.33
CA GLY A 106 12.47 -4.67 -0.38
C GLY A 106 11.94 -4.50 1.04
N ASN A 107 10.76 -3.89 1.19
CA ASN A 107 10.12 -3.70 2.50
C ASN A 107 9.71 -5.04 3.13
N ALA A 108 9.13 -5.95 2.35
CA ALA A 108 8.80 -7.29 2.81
C ALA A 108 10.05 -8.07 3.20
N ALA A 109 11.11 -8.00 2.39
CA ALA A 109 12.37 -8.66 2.69
C ALA A 109 12.99 -8.16 4.00
N LYS A 110 12.96 -6.84 4.22
CA LYS A 110 13.45 -6.22 5.46
C LYS A 110 12.61 -6.62 6.68
N LEU A 111 11.28 -6.63 6.53
CA LEU A 111 10.36 -6.92 7.64
C LEU A 111 10.38 -8.40 8.05
N TYR A 112 10.44 -9.30 7.07
CA TYR A 112 10.35 -10.75 7.27
C TYR A 112 11.70 -11.47 7.19
N ASP A 113 12.80 -10.72 7.05
CA ASP A 113 14.17 -11.26 6.94
C ASP A 113 14.36 -12.27 5.79
N PHE A 114 13.82 -11.94 4.60
CA PHE A 114 14.00 -12.79 3.43
C PHE A 114 15.41 -12.64 2.83
N ASP A 115 16.03 -13.76 2.49
CA ASP A 115 17.31 -13.78 1.78
C ASP A 115 17.13 -13.35 0.31
N LEU A 116 17.38 -12.08 0.03
CA LEU A 116 17.32 -11.51 -1.32
C LEU A 116 18.32 -12.14 -2.29
N ASN A 117 19.44 -12.69 -1.81
CA ASN A 117 20.42 -13.35 -2.69
C ASN A 117 19.86 -14.71 -3.15
N ALA A 118 19.22 -15.45 -2.27
CA ALA A 118 18.55 -16.71 -2.63
C ALA A 118 17.36 -16.49 -3.57
N LEU A 119 16.62 -15.37 -3.41
CA LEU A 119 15.46 -15.04 -4.23
C LEU A 119 15.80 -14.42 -5.58
N ARG A 120 17.00 -13.84 -5.74
CA ARG A 120 17.41 -13.11 -6.95
C ARG A 120 17.28 -13.91 -8.26
N PRO A 121 17.68 -15.19 -8.35
CA PRO A 121 17.49 -15.96 -9.60
C PRO A 121 16.03 -16.10 -10.00
N LEU A 122 15.13 -16.29 -9.05
CA LEU A 122 13.69 -16.38 -9.29
C LEU A 122 13.13 -15.03 -9.73
N ALA A 123 13.51 -13.96 -9.06
CA ALA A 123 13.12 -12.61 -9.43
C ALA A 123 13.57 -12.23 -10.85
N GLN A 124 14.79 -12.62 -11.24
CA GLN A 124 15.30 -12.40 -12.59
C GLN A 124 14.57 -13.22 -13.66
N GLN A 125 14.12 -14.41 -13.30
CA GLN A 125 13.44 -15.31 -14.24
C GLN A 125 11.96 -14.93 -14.45
N TYR A 126 11.27 -14.52 -13.39
CA TYR A 126 9.81 -14.38 -13.40
C TYR A 126 9.34 -12.95 -13.11
N GLY A 127 10.13 -12.17 -12.40
CA GLY A 127 9.76 -10.81 -12.00
C GLY A 127 9.82 -9.82 -13.16
N PRO A 128 9.08 -8.71 -13.08
CA PRO A 128 9.22 -7.61 -14.00
C PRO A 128 10.52 -6.84 -13.73
N THR A 129 11.06 -6.22 -14.76
CA THR A 129 12.16 -5.26 -14.60
C THR A 129 11.62 -3.88 -14.24
N VAL A 130 12.42 -3.03 -13.59
CA VAL A 130 12.06 -1.64 -13.32
C VAL A 130 11.73 -0.90 -14.62
N GLY A 131 12.54 -1.06 -15.66
CA GLY A 131 12.31 -0.41 -16.94
C GLY A 131 11.00 -0.84 -17.62
N GLU A 132 10.55 -2.08 -17.42
CA GLU A 132 9.24 -2.55 -17.88
C GLU A 132 8.11 -1.87 -17.09
N LEU A 133 8.22 -1.78 -15.77
CA LEU A 133 7.19 -1.19 -14.92
C LEU A 133 7.06 0.32 -15.10
N GLN A 134 8.15 1.01 -15.44
CA GLN A 134 8.14 2.46 -15.71
C GLN A 134 7.55 2.81 -17.09
N GLN A 135 7.09 1.83 -17.85
CA GLN A 135 6.35 2.08 -19.09
C GLN A 135 4.84 2.17 -18.77
N PRO A 136 4.17 3.30 -19.07
CA PRO A 136 2.74 3.40 -18.83
C PRO A 136 1.97 2.33 -19.61
N LEU A 137 0.88 1.84 -19.04
CA LEU A 137 -0.05 0.98 -19.76
C LEU A 137 -0.90 1.85 -20.70
N VAL A 138 -0.70 1.70 -22.00
CA VAL A 138 -1.39 2.50 -23.04
C VAL A 138 -2.69 1.87 -23.53
N GLU A 139 -2.81 0.55 -23.36
CA GLU A 139 -3.98 -0.21 -23.80
C GLU A 139 -4.23 -1.36 -22.83
N LEU A 140 -5.49 -1.60 -22.50
CA LEU A 140 -5.87 -2.74 -21.68
C LEU A 140 -5.76 -4.04 -22.47
N PRO A 141 -5.32 -5.14 -21.84
CA PRO A 141 -5.34 -6.45 -22.47
C PRO A 141 -6.77 -6.90 -22.75
N GLU A 142 -6.91 -7.89 -23.62
CA GLU A 142 -8.20 -8.52 -23.86
C GLU A 142 -8.72 -9.21 -22.59
N ASN A 143 -9.99 -8.97 -22.25
CA ASN A 143 -10.67 -9.51 -21.05
C ASN A 143 -9.91 -9.22 -19.72
N PRO A 144 -9.66 -7.94 -19.39
CA PRO A 144 -8.99 -7.58 -18.15
C PRO A 144 -9.82 -8.01 -16.94
N ASN A 145 -9.13 -8.44 -15.87
CA ASN A 145 -9.80 -8.77 -14.62
C ASN A 145 -10.18 -7.52 -13.82
N GLU A 146 -10.98 -7.71 -12.77
CA GLU A 146 -11.48 -6.61 -11.95
C GLU A 146 -10.36 -5.84 -11.24
N ALA A 147 -9.31 -6.51 -10.77
CA ALA A 147 -8.16 -5.87 -10.14
C ALA A 147 -7.48 -4.86 -11.09
N LEU A 148 -7.27 -5.25 -12.36
CA LEU A 148 -6.70 -4.36 -13.37
C LEU A 148 -7.63 -3.19 -13.70
N LEU A 149 -8.93 -3.43 -13.83
CA LEU A 149 -9.91 -2.37 -14.08
C LEU A 149 -9.98 -1.35 -12.94
N ARG A 150 -9.86 -1.80 -11.69
CA ARG A 150 -9.85 -0.92 -10.50
C ARG A 150 -8.56 -0.14 -10.32
N SER A 151 -7.44 -0.63 -10.86
CA SER A 151 -6.13 0.02 -10.70
C SER A 151 -5.89 1.22 -11.61
N GLY A 152 -6.71 1.39 -12.64
CA GLY A 152 -6.61 2.51 -13.57
C GLY A 152 -7.44 3.73 -13.20
N PRO A 153 -7.18 4.87 -13.88
CA PRO A 153 -8.14 5.94 -13.90
C PRO A 153 -9.46 5.36 -14.43
N ALA A 154 -10.58 5.65 -13.76
CA ALA A 154 -11.88 5.25 -14.26
C ALA A 154 -11.95 5.61 -15.75
N LEU A 155 -11.86 4.61 -16.62
CA LEU A 155 -12.04 4.81 -18.05
C LEU A 155 -13.45 5.39 -18.16
N ARG A 156 -13.53 6.69 -18.43
CA ARG A 156 -14.80 7.29 -18.80
C ARG A 156 -15.24 6.51 -20.02
N SER A 157 -16.35 5.80 -19.92
CA SER A 157 -17.04 5.27 -21.07
C SER A 157 -17.13 6.41 -22.09
N ILE A 158 -16.42 6.27 -23.19
CA ILE A 158 -16.63 7.12 -24.35
C ILE A 158 -17.92 6.55 -24.96
N ASP A 159 -19.05 7.17 -24.57
CA ASP A 159 -20.34 7.01 -25.25
C ASP A 159 -20.25 7.60 -26.66
#